data_76145879761900f206b88129c4cb8761
#
_entry.id   76145879761900f206b88129c4cb8761
#
_cell.length_a   1.000
_cell.length_b   1.000
_cell.length_c   1.000
_cell.angle_alpha   90.00
_cell.angle_beta   90.00
_cell.angle_gamma   90.00
#
_symmetry.space_group_name_H-M   'P 1'
#
loop_
_entity.id
_entity.type
_entity.pdbx_description
1 polymer ?
#
loop_
_entity_poly.entity_id
_entity_poly.type
_entity_poly.pdbx_seq_one_letter_code
_entity_poly.pdbx_strand_id
1 'polypeptide(L)'
;TGNTTQTVTHQGKNLINLEDGTYSANGITTTVNNGEITINGSPTVNFQLKIPFVSNLQLPINTDYTHTVYYNISNNLSCAPTIARSNGVRQFPFVIDWLDPSVTQKSATGQFSEDMIINHYDIYFATAGETYDNVHIKVQFEQGSISTAYEPFVPESPSPDYPAPIHGVEYIEKWEGMSAENRN
;
A
#
# COMPACT_ATOMS: atom_id res chain seq x y z
N THR A 1 -12.31 38.03 1.22
CA THR A 1 -10.90 37.84 0.82
C THR A 1 -10.33 36.70 1.63
N GLY A 2 -10.40 35.49 1.12
CA GLY A 2 -9.79 34.31 1.74
C GLY A 2 -8.43 34.07 1.10
N ASN A 3 -7.34 34.23 1.86
CA ASN A 3 -6.05 33.65 1.46
C ASN A 3 -6.18 32.13 1.47
N THR A 4 -6.31 31.52 0.32
CA THR A 4 -6.23 30.07 0.18
C THR A 4 -4.76 29.70 0.07
N THR A 5 -4.22 29.10 1.13
CA THR A 5 -2.89 28.48 1.11
C THR A 5 -3.05 27.04 0.61
N GLN A 6 -2.37 26.69 -0.45
CA GLN A 6 -2.35 25.32 -0.97
C GLN A 6 -0.94 24.75 -0.83
N THR A 7 -0.83 23.59 -0.21
CA THR A 7 0.43 22.84 -0.14
C THR A 7 0.40 21.77 -1.25
N VAL A 8 1.41 21.73 -2.09
CA VAL A 8 1.61 20.64 -3.03
C VAL A 8 2.39 19.56 -2.29
N THR A 9 1.80 18.38 -2.22
CA THR A 9 2.41 17.23 -1.54
C THR A 9 2.86 16.18 -2.55
N HIS A 10 3.88 15.43 -2.18
CA HIS A 10 4.33 14.24 -2.88
C HIS A 10 4.14 13.02 -1.97
N GLN A 11 3.55 11.97 -2.53
CA GLN A 11 3.43 10.67 -1.88
C GLN A 11 4.05 9.61 -2.80
N GLY A 12 4.75 8.64 -2.22
CA GLY A 12 5.25 7.48 -2.97
C GLY A 12 4.11 6.64 -3.57
N LYS A 13 4.41 5.83 -4.55
CA LYS A 13 3.40 4.96 -5.21
C LYS A 13 2.86 3.89 -4.27
N ASN A 14 3.72 3.34 -3.41
CA ASN A 14 3.30 2.32 -2.45
C ASN A 14 2.44 2.95 -1.36
N LEU A 15 1.19 2.50 -1.28
CA LEU A 15 0.21 2.98 -0.30
C LEU A 15 0.26 2.22 1.02
N ILE A 16 0.98 1.08 1.09
CA ILE A 16 1.08 0.24 2.29
C ILE A 16 2.22 0.70 3.17
N ASN A 17 1.89 1.12 4.39
CA ASN A 17 2.83 1.38 5.48
C ASN A 17 2.63 0.32 6.58
N LEU A 18 3.40 -0.76 6.51
CA LEU A 18 3.37 -1.82 7.52
C LEU A 18 3.99 -1.32 8.83
N GLU A 19 3.39 -1.68 9.95
CA GLU A 19 3.97 -1.42 11.28
C GLU A 19 5.18 -2.35 11.50
N ASP A 20 6.34 -1.76 11.79
CA ASP A 20 7.55 -2.52 12.13
C ASP A 20 7.34 -3.29 13.43
N GLY A 21 7.80 -4.53 13.48
CA GLY A 21 7.63 -5.37 14.65
C GLY A 21 7.80 -6.86 14.38
N THR A 22 7.54 -7.66 15.42
CA THR A 22 7.57 -9.12 15.32
C THR A 22 6.19 -9.67 15.68
N TYR A 23 5.64 -10.45 14.79
CA TYR A 23 4.31 -11.05 14.87
C TYR A 23 4.44 -12.57 14.86
N SER A 24 3.96 -13.25 15.90
CA SER A 24 4.11 -14.69 16.02
C SER A 24 2.78 -15.37 16.33
N ALA A 25 2.48 -16.44 15.61
CA ALA A 25 1.33 -17.31 15.89
C ALA A 25 1.55 -18.69 15.26
N ASN A 26 1.03 -19.72 15.89
CA ASN A 26 0.93 -21.08 15.38
C ASN A 26 2.23 -21.62 14.74
N GLY A 27 3.38 -21.35 15.36
CA GLY A 27 4.69 -21.85 14.89
C GLY A 27 5.37 -20.97 13.83
N ILE A 28 4.74 -19.89 13.39
CA ILE A 28 5.31 -18.88 12.50
C ILE A 28 5.74 -17.65 13.30
N THR A 29 6.89 -17.10 12.94
CA THR A 29 7.37 -15.79 13.35
C THR A 29 7.63 -14.94 12.11
N THR A 30 6.99 -13.79 12.06
CA THR A 30 7.13 -12.81 10.99
C THR A 30 7.69 -11.52 11.57
N THR A 31 8.79 -11.02 11.02
CA THR A 31 9.38 -9.73 11.38
C THR A 31 9.20 -8.75 10.24
N VAL A 32 8.72 -7.56 10.56
CA VAL A 32 8.64 -6.42 9.63
C VAL A 32 9.69 -5.40 10.02
N ASN A 33 10.48 -4.99 9.04
CA ASN A 33 11.50 -3.97 9.20
C ASN A 33 11.57 -3.11 7.93
N ASN A 34 11.26 -1.83 8.05
CA ASN A 34 11.21 -0.88 6.94
C ASN A 34 10.40 -1.40 5.73
N GLY A 35 9.22 -1.97 6.00
CA GLY A 35 8.31 -2.49 4.97
C GLY A 35 8.71 -3.82 4.34
N GLU A 36 9.83 -4.42 4.73
CA GLU A 36 10.21 -5.78 4.34
C GLU A 36 9.75 -6.78 5.40
N ILE A 37 9.12 -7.86 4.94
CA ILE A 37 8.58 -8.95 5.75
C ILE A 37 9.54 -10.13 5.67
N THR A 38 10.00 -10.62 6.82
CA THR A 38 10.79 -11.85 6.92
C THR A 38 10.00 -12.91 7.69
N ILE A 39 9.82 -14.10 7.10
CA ILE A 39 9.02 -15.20 7.67
C ILE A 39 9.92 -16.37 8.02
N ASN A 40 9.75 -16.88 9.25
CA ASN A 40 10.45 -18.05 9.76
C ASN A 40 9.49 -18.99 10.51
N GLY A 41 9.77 -20.28 10.48
CA GLY A 41 9.07 -21.30 11.26
C GLY A 41 8.28 -22.28 10.42
N SER A 42 7.37 -23.00 11.08
CA SER A 42 6.51 -23.98 10.43
C SER A 42 5.11 -23.92 11.07
N PRO A 43 4.06 -23.63 10.27
CA PRO A 43 2.72 -23.49 10.83
C PRO A 43 2.24 -24.84 11.38
N THR A 44 1.70 -24.83 12.58
CA THR A 44 1.13 -26.01 13.23
C THR A 44 -0.30 -26.30 12.81
N VAL A 45 -0.99 -25.29 12.29
CA VAL A 45 -2.34 -25.34 11.73
C VAL A 45 -2.47 -24.33 10.58
N ASN A 46 -3.50 -24.45 9.77
CA ASN A 46 -3.83 -23.40 8.79
C ASN A 46 -4.38 -22.18 9.50
N PHE A 47 -3.84 -21.01 9.21
CA PHE A 47 -4.27 -19.77 9.88
C PHE A 47 -3.92 -18.52 9.08
N GLN A 48 -4.44 -17.37 9.52
CA GLN A 48 -4.08 -16.05 9.03
C GLN A 48 -3.21 -15.33 10.06
N LEU A 49 -2.08 -14.79 9.63
CA LEU A 49 -1.27 -13.87 10.41
C LEU A 49 -1.58 -12.44 9.96
N LYS A 50 -1.84 -11.57 10.93
CA LYS A 50 -2.15 -10.16 10.69
C LYS A 50 -0.95 -9.29 11.01
N ILE A 51 -0.62 -8.40 10.08
CA ILE A 51 0.41 -7.37 10.23
C ILE A 51 -0.31 -6.02 10.11
N PRO A 52 -0.39 -5.21 11.18
CA PRO A 52 -1.10 -3.94 11.13
C PRO A 52 -0.41 -2.92 10.22
N PHE A 53 -1.19 -1.96 9.74
CA PHE A 53 -0.67 -0.76 9.12
C PHE A 53 -0.43 0.32 10.19
N VAL A 54 0.55 1.17 9.97
CA VAL A 54 0.80 2.34 10.83
C VAL A 54 -0.42 3.27 10.85
N SER A 55 -1.13 3.37 9.72
CA SER A 55 -2.37 4.13 9.60
C SER A 55 -3.37 3.40 8.70
N ASN A 56 -4.65 3.64 8.95
CA ASN A 56 -5.71 3.14 8.08
C ASN A 56 -5.59 3.73 6.68
N LEU A 57 -5.78 2.88 5.67
CA LEU A 57 -5.83 3.27 4.28
C LEU A 57 -7.29 3.30 3.82
N GLN A 58 -7.79 4.47 3.44
CA GLN A 58 -9.11 4.63 2.86
C GLN A 58 -9.00 4.65 1.34
N LEU A 59 -9.73 3.76 0.68
CA LEU A 59 -9.62 3.52 -0.75
C LEU A 59 -10.97 3.79 -1.43
N PRO A 60 -11.02 4.76 -2.37
CA PRO A 60 -12.22 5.05 -3.14
C PRO A 60 -12.60 3.90 -4.09
N ILE A 61 -13.91 3.80 -4.37
CA ILE A 61 -14.48 2.87 -5.34
C ILE A 61 -14.14 3.27 -6.77
N ASN A 62 -14.34 2.34 -7.71
CA ASN A 62 -14.16 2.54 -9.16
C ASN A 62 -12.76 3.05 -9.55
N THR A 63 -11.79 2.75 -8.72
CA THR A 63 -10.39 3.07 -8.94
C THR A 63 -9.62 1.76 -9.04
N ASP A 64 -8.81 1.64 -10.07
CA ASP A 64 -7.94 0.47 -10.23
C ASP A 64 -6.81 0.52 -9.22
N TYR A 65 -6.56 -0.61 -8.58
CA TYR A 65 -5.41 -0.83 -7.71
C TYR A 65 -4.71 -2.12 -8.11
N THR A 66 -3.40 -2.14 -7.90
CA THR A 66 -2.57 -3.32 -8.11
C THR A 66 -1.84 -3.65 -6.82
N HIS A 67 -2.01 -4.89 -6.35
CA HIS A 67 -1.23 -5.49 -5.27
C HIS A 67 -0.13 -6.33 -5.88
N THR A 68 1.11 -6.07 -5.50
CA THR A 68 2.28 -6.82 -5.97
C THR A 68 3.09 -7.32 -4.79
N VAL A 69 3.48 -8.57 -4.84
CA VAL A 69 4.37 -9.23 -3.88
C VAL A 69 5.67 -9.58 -4.60
N TYR A 70 6.78 -9.09 -4.08
CA TYR A 70 8.14 -9.38 -4.55
C TYR A 70 8.81 -10.32 -3.56
N TYR A 71 9.44 -11.39 -4.06
CA TYR A 71 10.06 -12.41 -3.21
C TYR A 71 11.15 -13.17 -3.95
N ASN A 72 11.99 -13.87 -3.17
CA ASN A 72 12.96 -14.80 -3.70
C ASN A 72 12.95 -16.04 -2.81
N ILE A 73 12.47 -17.15 -3.35
CA ILE A 73 12.30 -18.43 -2.64
C ILE A 73 12.83 -19.58 -3.48
N SER A 74 13.23 -20.65 -2.80
CA SER A 74 13.76 -21.86 -3.47
C SER A 74 12.72 -22.96 -3.67
N ASN A 75 11.61 -22.93 -2.94
CA ASN A 75 10.55 -23.93 -2.97
C ASN A 75 9.18 -23.26 -3.07
N ASN A 76 8.19 -23.98 -3.58
CA ASN A 76 6.81 -23.53 -3.51
C ASN A 76 6.36 -23.34 -2.06
N LEU A 77 5.69 -22.25 -1.78
CA LEU A 77 5.14 -21.93 -0.46
C LEU A 77 3.63 -21.71 -0.53
N SER A 78 2.91 -22.46 0.29
CA SER A 78 1.45 -22.43 0.38
C SER A 78 0.98 -21.26 1.28
N CYS A 79 1.48 -20.07 1.02
CA CYS A 79 1.00 -18.86 1.68
C CYS A 79 0.37 -17.90 0.68
N ALA A 80 -0.68 -17.20 1.12
CA ALA A 80 -1.44 -16.30 0.27
C ALA A 80 -1.55 -14.91 0.94
N PRO A 81 -0.61 -14.00 0.60
CA PRO A 81 -0.63 -12.63 1.09
C PRO A 81 -1.74 -11.78 0.44
N THR A 82 -2.31 -10.84 1.20
CA THR A 82 -3.31 -9.88 0.74
C THR A 82 -3.47 -8.71 1.71
N ILE A 83 -4.16 -7.67 1.26
CA ILE A 83 -4.69 -6.61 2.13
C ILE A 83 -6.02 -7.06 2.76
N ALA A 84 -6.34 -6.54 3.95
CA ALA A 84 -7.58 -6.90 4.64
C ALA A 84 -8.24 -5.72 5.38
N ARG A 85 -9.57 -5.82 5.54
CA ARG A 85 -10.40 -4.85 6.27
C ARG A 85 -10.19 -4.95 7.77
N SER A 86 -10.63 -3.92 8.48
CA SER A 86 -10.63 -3.86 9.94
C SER A 86 -11.35 -5.04 10.61
N ASN A 87 -12.36 -5.63 9.95
CA ASN A 87 -13.06 -6.82 10.43
C ASN A 87 -12.35 -8.15 10.11
N GLY A 88 -11.15 -8.11 9.51
CA GLY A 88 -10.37 -9.29 9.13
C GLY A 88 -10.79 -9.96 7.81
N VAL A 89 -11.67 -9.36 7.05
CA VAL A 89 -12.08 -9.89 5.74
C VAL A 89 -11.00 -9.59 4.71
N ARG A 90 -10.42 -10.64 4.15
CA ARG A 90 -9.45 -10.57 3.06
C ARG A 90 -10.09 -9.99 1.81
N GLN A 91 -9.33 -9.19 1.08
CA GLN A 91 -9.86 -8.51 -0.10
C GLN A 91 -9.53 -9.25 -1.38
N PHE A 92 -10.56 -9.84 -1.97
CA PHE A 92 -10.53 -10.28 -3.36
C PHE A 92 -10.91 -9.09 -4.26
N PRO A 93 -10.21 -8.85 -5.37
CA PRO A 93 -9.29 -9.71 -6.10
C PRO A 93 -7.79 -9.58 -5.72
N PHE A 94 -7.43 -8.93 -4.63
CA PHE A 94 -6.04 -8.63 -4.28
C PHE A 94 -5.28 -9.75 -3.58
N VAL A 95 -5.85 -10.94 -3.49
CA VAL A 95 -5.16 -12.12 -2.96
C VAL A 95 -4.12 -12.61 -3.96
N ILE A 96 -2.88 -12.75 -3.51
CA ILE A 96 -1.84 -13.44 -4.26
C ILE A 96 -1.88 -14.92 -3.88
N ASP A 97 -2.17 -15.78 -4.83
CA ASP A 97 -2.12 -17.22 -4.61
C ASP A 97 -0.68 -17.70 -4.55
N TRP A 98 -0.44 -18.66 -3.72
CA TRP A 98 0.82 -19.39 -3.49
C TRP A 98 2.06 -18.80 -4.15
N LEU A 99 3.13 -18.68 -3.37
CA LEU A 99 4.42 -18.22 -3.90
C LEU A 99 5.13 -19.41 -4.57
N ASP A 100 5.68 -19.21 -5.77
CA ASP A 100 6.43 -20.22 -6.48
C ASP A 100 7.80 -19.69 -6.93
N PRO A 101 8.85 -20.57 -6.93
CA PRO A 101 10.22 -20.13 -7.20
C PRO A 101 10.50 -19.80 -8.67
N SER A 102 9.57 -20.04 -9.58
CA SER A 102 9.77 -19.77 -11.01
C SER A 102 9.68 -18.28 -11.36
N VAL A 103 9.12 -17.47 -10.45
CA VAL A 103 8.97 -16.03 -10.60
C VAL A 103 9.42 -15.30 -9.34
N THR A 104 9.84 -14.06 -9.47
CA THR A 104 10.28 -13.21 -8.35
C THR A 104 9.22 -12.20 -7.90
N GLN A 105 8.08 -12.18 -8.58
CA GLN A 105 6.94 -11.37 -8.21
C GLN A 105 5.63 -11.95 -8.73
N LYS A 106 4.54 -11.65 -8.02
CA LYS A 106 3.16 -11.87 -8.46
C LYS A 106 2.32 -10.64 -8.19
N SER A 107 1.35 -10.38 -9.07
CA SER A 107 0.46 -9.22 -8.95
C SER A 107 -1.00 -9.62 -9.14
N ALA A 108 -1.88 -8.89 -8.47
CA ALA A 108 -3.33 -8.98 -8.63
C ALA A 108 -3.92 -7.57 -8.72
N THR A 109 -4.77 -7.34 -9.70
CA THR A 109 -5.35 -6.02 -9.99
C THR A 109 -6.86 -6.09 -9.88
N GLY A 110 -7.48 -5.03 -9.38
CA GLY A 110 -8.92 -4.92 -9.27
C GLY A 110 -9.40 -3.58 -8.75
N GLN A 111 -10.70 -3.52 -8.48
CA GLN A 111 -11.38 -2.35 -7.93
C GLN A 111 -12.17 -2.77 -6.68
N PHE A 112 -12.43 -1.81 -5.81
CA PHE A 112 -13.38 -1.99 -4.72
C PHE A 112 -14.79 -1.64 -5.18
N SER A 113 -15.78 -2.41 -4.74
CA SER A 113 -17.20 -2.19 -5.02
C SER A 113 -17.89 -1.25 -4.01
N GLU A 114 -17.22 -0.93 -2.92
CA GLU A 114 -17.67 -0.04 -1.86
C GLU A 114 -16.47 0.67 -1.23
N ASP A 115 -16.67 1.85 -0.65
CA ASP A 115 -15.63 2.56 0.09
C ASP A 115 -15.10 1.69 1.22
N MET A 116 -13.79 1.60 1.32
CA MET A 116 -13.15 0.61 2.15
C MET A 116 -12.08 1.21 3.03
N ILE A 117 -12.05 0.77 4.29
CA ILE A 117 -10.94 1.02 5.21
C ILE A 117 -10.15 -0.27 5.34
N ILE A 118 -8.91 -0.24 4.87
CA ILE A 118 -7.94 -1.31 5.01
C ILE A 118 -6.97 -0.92 6.12
N ASN A 119 -6.69 -1.82 7.05
CA ASN A 119 -5.87 -1.50 8.20
C ASN A 119 -4.82 -2.56 8.56
N HIS A 120 -4.76 -3.66 7.81
CA HIS A 120 -3.73 -4.67 8.02
C HIS A 120 -3.46 -5.46 6.73
N TYR A 121 -2.31 -6.09 6.75
CA TYR A 121 -1.88 -7.06 5.77
C TYR A 121 -2.06 -8.46 6.35
N ASP A 122 -2.66 -9.36 5.59
CA ASP A 122 -2.88 -10.75 5.98
C ASP A 122 -1.97 -11.67 5.18
N ILE A 123 -1.37 -12.64 5.85
CA ILE A 123 -0.71 -13.76 5.21
C ILE A 123 -1.43 -15.04 5.66
N TYR A 124 -2.11 -15.71 4.74
CA TYR A 124 -2.73 -17.01 5.01
C TYR A 124 -1.73 -18.13 4.78
N PHE A 125 -1.49 -18.93 5.79
CA PHE A 125 -0.67 -20.13 5.76
C PHE A 125 -1.59 -21.33 5.60
N ALA A 126 -1.54 -22.01 4.43
CA ALA A 126 -2.52 -23.02 4.07
C ALA A 126 -2.08 -24.45 4.38
N THR A 127 -0.79 -24.69 4.63
CA THR A 127 -0.25 -26.05 4.81
C THR A 127 0.50 -26.15 6.14
N ALA A 128 -0.08 -26.87 7.09
CA ALA A 128 0.59 -27.19 8.36
C ALA A 128 1.85 -28.04 8.09
N GLY A 129 2.93 -27.75 8.82
CA GLY A 129 4.21 -28.46 8.67
C GLY A 129 5.12 -27.96 7.54
N GLU A 130 4.65 -27.03 6.69
CA GLU A 130 5.50 -26.40 5.68
C GLU A 130 6.57 -25.54 6.36
N THR A 131 7.80 -25.57 5.85
CA THR A 131 8.91 -24.84 6.46
C THR A 131 9.15 -23.50 5.73
N TYR A 132 9.18 -22.43 6.49
CA TYR A 132 9.58 -21.08 6.08
C TYR A 132 10.93 -20.78 6.74
N ASP A 133 11.99 -20.66 5.94
CA ASP A 133 13.34 -20.39 6.40
C ASP A 133 13.85 -19.10 5.78
N ASN A 134 13.82 -18.04 6.58
CA ASN A 134 14.25 -16.71 6.18
C ASN A 134 13.64 -16.22 4.86
N VAL A 135 12.33 -16.42 4.70
CA VAL A 135 11.58 -15.99 3.50
C VAL A 135 11.37 -14.49 3.52
N HIS A 136 11.94 -13.80 2.56
CA HIS A 136 11.83 -12.34 2.41
C HIS A 136 10.73 -11.98 1.41
N ILE A 137 9.84 -11.08 1.84
CA ILE A 137 8.72 -10.57 1.02
C ILE A 137 8.71 -9.04 1.11
N LYS A 138 8.60 -8.38 -0.04
CA LYS A 138 8.27 -6.95 -0.14
C LYS A 138 6.92 -6.81 -0.79
N VAL A 139 6.12 -5.88 -0.28
CA VAL A 139 4.75 -5.68 -0.75
C VAL A 139 4.57 -4.27 -1.26
N GLN A 140 3.84 -4.14 -2.36
CA GLN A 140 3.43 -2.87 -2.92
C GLN A 140 1.95 -2.92 -3.24
N PHE A 141 1.23 -1.89 -2.82
CA PHE A 141 -0.15 -1.67 -3.20
C PHE A 141 -0.22 -0.26 -3.78
N GLU A 142 -0.57 -0.15 -5.03
CA GLU A 142 -0.49 1.09 -5.78
C GLU A 142 -1.79 1.34 -6.56
N GLN A 143 -2.09 2.61 -6.81
CA GLN A 143 -3.16 2.99 -7.72
C GLN A 143 -2.72 2.74 -9.16
N GLY A 144 -3.61 2.11 -9.93
CA GLY A 144 -3.39 1.77 -11.34
C GLY A 144 -3.63 0.29 -11.62
N SER A 145 -3.74 -0.05 -12.89
CA SER A 145 -4.02 -1.41 -13.38
C SER A 145 -2.77 -2.20 -13.79
N ILE A 146 -1.58 -1.63 -13.59
CA ILE A 146 -0.29 -2.23 -14.01
C ILE A 146 0.68 -2.14 -12.85
N SER A 147 1.31 -3.27 -12.52
CA SER A 147 2.40 -3.31 -11.55
C SER A 147 3.61 -2.53 -12.02
N THR A 148 4.16 -1.68 -11.15
CA THR A 148 5.42 -0.95 -11.41
C THR A 148 6.58 -1.58 -10.65
N ALA A 149 7.81 -1.08 -10.85
CA ALA A 149 8.95 -1.50 -10.04
C ALA A 149 8.71 -1.19 -8.56
N TYR A 150 9.23 -2.06 -7.68
CA TYR A 150 9.08 -1.87 -6.23
C TYR A 150 9.59 -0.52 -5.77
N GLU A 151 8.78 0.14 -4.98
CA GLU A 151 9.09 1.37 -4.28
C GLU A 151 8.68 1.22 -2.80
N PRO A 152 9.54 1.54 -1.83
CA PRO A 152 9.14 1.52 -0.43
C PRO A 152 8.06 2.57 -0.17
N PHE A 153 7.29 2.39 0.92
CA PHE A 153 6.35 3.42 1.36
C PHE A 153 7.11 4.73 1.65
N VAL A 154 6.62 5.82 1.06
CA VAL A 154 7.10 7.18 1.35
C VAL A 154 5.92 7.97 1.89
N PRO A 155 5.98 8.50 3.13
CA PRO A 155 4.91 9.30 3.69
C PRO A 155 4.69 10.56 2.86
N GLU A 156 3.44 11.05 2.87
CA GLU A 156 3.11 12.32 2.25
C GLU A 156 3.97 13.44 2.84
N SER A 157 4.65 14.17 1.98
CA SER A 157 5.53 15.28 2.35
C SER A 157 5.35 16.44 1.36
N PRO A 158 5.70 17.66 1.73
CA PRO A 158 5.72 18.77 0.78
C PRO A 158 6.53 18.38 -0.47
N SER A 159 6.01 18.73 -1.64
CA SER A 159 6.73 18.43 -2.90
C SER A 159 8.12 19.07 -2.89
N PRO A 160 9.18 18.36 -3.28
CA PRO A 160 10.52 18.93 -3.39
C PRO A 160 10.59 20.12 -4.36
N ASP A 161 9.70 20.16 -5.36
CA ASP A 161 9.59 21.27 -6.30
C ASP A 161 8.83 22.47 -5.70
N TYR A 162 8.01 22.22 -4.67
CA TYR A 162 7.19 23.21 -3.98
C TYR A 162 7.28 23.00 -2.45
N PRO A 163 8.46 23.18 -1.84
CA PRO A 163 8.66 22.86 -0.40
C PRO A 163 7.94 23.81 0.55
N ALA A 164 7.47 24.96 0.04
CA ALA A 164 6.68 25.94 0.79
C ALA A 164 5.24 25.99 0.27
N PRO A 165 4.26 26.35 1.14
CA PRO A 165 2.89 26.56 0.71
C PRO A 165 2.80 27.59 -0.41
N ILE A 166 2.07 27.27 -1.47
CA ILE A 166 1.75 28.22 -2.53
C ILE A 166 0.66 29.15 -1.98
N HIS A 167 0.99 30.41 -1.79
CA HIS A 167 -0.02 31.42 -1.48
C HIS A 167 -0.76 31.74 -2.78
N GLY A 168 -2.07 31.56 -2.78
CA GLY A 168 -2.90 31.92 -3.92
C GLY A 168 -2.68 33.38 -4.28
N VAL A 169 -2.40 33.67 -5.53
CA VAL A 169 -2.42 35.02 -6.05
C VAL A 169 -3.84 35.53 -5.83
N GLU A 170 -3.98 36.63 -5.14
CA GLU A 170 -5.26 37.31 -4.98
C GLU A 170 -5.84 37.52 -6.38
N TYR A 171 -6.92 36.80 -6.70
CA TYR A 171 -7.64 37.02 -7.95
C TYR A 171 -8.28 38.40 -7.83
N ILE A 172 -7.64 39.38 -8.44
CA ILE A 172 -8.21 40.75 -8.45
C ILE A 172 -9.41 40.70 -9.40
N GLU A 173 -10.60 40.45 -8.83
CA GLU A 173 -11.88 40.74 -9.50
C GLU A 173 -12.05 42.25 -9.71
N LYS A 174 -11.12 42.88 -10.39
CA LYS A 174 -11.16 44.31 -10.72
C LYS A 174 -11.09 44.60 -12.21
N TRP A 175 -11.78 43.78 -12.98
CA TRP A 175 -12.05 44.13 -14.37
C TRP A 175 -13.42 44.80 -14.57
N GLU A 176 -14.29 44.76 -13.56
CA GLU A 176 -15.56 45.49 -13.56
C GLU A 176 -15.32 46.96 -13.19
N GLY A 177 -15.12 47.78 -14.17
CA GLY A 177 -14.98 49.24 -14.00
C GLY A 177 -13.78 49.88 -14.68
N MET A 178 -12.92 49.12 -15.33
CA MET A 178 -11.89 49.69 -16.20
C MET A 178 -12.50 50.06 -17.55
N SER A 179 -12.50 51.35 -17.87
CA SER A 179 -12.85 51.81 -19.20
C SER A 179 -11.85 51.25 -20.24
N ALA A 180 -12.30 51.11 -21.48
CA ALA A 180 -11.47 50.60 -22.56
C ALA A 180 -10.16 51.39 -22.80
N GLU A 181 -10.08 52.59 -22.29
CA GLU A 181 -8.92 53.48 -22.37
C GLU A 181 -7.74 53.08 -21.46
N ASN A 182 -7.96 52.28 -20.46
CA ASN A 182 -6.93 51.85 -19.49
C ASN A 182 -6.42 50.41 -19.72
N ARG A 183 -6.66 49.86 -20.92
CA ARG A 183 -6.28 48.46 -21.26
C ARG A 183 -5.01 48.34 -22.14
N ASN A 184 -4.14 49.34 -22.13
CA ASN A 184 -2.85 49.29 -22.79
C ASN A 184 -1.72 48.91 -21.87
#